data_a629d2b71a28cb22279b4f9ac0d0c6b9
#
_entry.id   a629d2b71a28cb22279b4f9ac0d0c6b9
#
_cell.length_a   1.000
_cell.length_b   1.000
_cell.length_c   1.000
_cell.angle_alpha   90.00
_cell.angle_beta   90.00
_cell.angle_gamma   90.00
#
_symmetry.space_group_name_H-M   'P 1'
#
loop_
_entity.id
_entity.type
_entity.pdbx_description
1 polymer ?
#
loop_
_entity_poly.entity_id
_entity_poly.type
_entity_poly.pdbx_seq_one_letter_code
_entity_poly.pdbx_strand_id
1 'polypeptide(L)'
;ESIDLVGKVKKEDLFTFHKEQYGLGSIKIAAAGDVSPADFNSQIFEAIGDWSIKEVEIPKLTEKAREPKEGSEIIKVQDKTSSDLYIGQPIGIDREHEDYYALMLGIYILGGNFSARLMQTVRDKQGLTYGIGSSISGVSFGADGYWNIWGTFSPDILKKGIEATKEQVDLWFNKGITEDELSAKKTTISGSYKVSMDSTAGLAAKILSNAEHGRELSYLDEYPKIIESISLSEVNSAIKKYVNPNKLYMVAAGTL
;
A
#
# COMPACT_ATOMS: atom_id res chain seq x y z
N GLU A 1 -0.15 -1.66 -22.08
CA GLU A 1 -1.45 -1.06 -22.45
C GLU A 1 -1.17 0.28 -23.03
N SER A 2 -1.55 0.44 -24.27
CA SER A 2 -0.72 1.23 -25.13
C SER A 2 -1.25 2.65 -25.27
N ILE A 3 -0.33 3.58 -25.49
CA ILE A 3 -0.55 4.91 -26.05
C ILE A 3 -1.59 4.85 -27.20
N ASP A 4 -1.59 3.77 -27.99
CA ASP A 4 -2.55 3.52 -29.06
C ASP A 4 -4.00 3.34 -28.59
N LEU A 5 -4.24 2.76 -27.40
CA LEU A 5 -5.59 2.66 -26.83
C LEU A 5 -6.08 4.02 -26.35
N VAL A 6 -5.22 4.77 -25.64
CA VAL A 6 -5.54 6.13 -25.19
C VAL A 6 -5.81 7.04 -26.38
N GLY A 7 -5.02 6.92 -27.46
CA GLY A 7 -5.21 7.70 -28.69
C GLY A 7 -6.53 7.41 -29.46
N LYS A 8 -7.21 6.30 -29.15
CA LYS A 8 -8.50 5.94 -29.75
C LYS A 8 -9.71 6.46 -28.97
N VAL A 9 -9.52 6.89 -27.70
CA VAL A 9 -10.60 7.40 -26.85
C VAL A 9 -11.10 8.72 -27.39
N LYS A 10 -12.42 8.81 -27.62
CA LYS A 10 -13.11 10.00 -28.10
C LYS A 10 -13.84 10.68 -26.95
N LYS A 11 -14.17 11.94 -27.13
CA LYS A 11 -14.94 12.72 -26.16
C LYS A 11 -16.28 12.05 -25.81
N GLU A 12 -16.94 11.47 -26.81
CA GLU A 12 -18.20 10.76 -26.66
C GLU A 12 -18.06 9.53 -25.75
N ASP A 13 -16.95 8.82 -25.80
CA ASP A 13 -16.67 7.68 -24.93
C ASP A 13 -16.59 8.11 -23.45
N LEU A 14 -16.00 9.29 -23.19
CA LEU A 14 -15.95 9.85 -21.84
C LEU A 14 -17.32 10.21 -21.30
N PHE A 15 -18.19 10.81 -22.12
CA PHE A 15 -19.58 11.10 -21.72
C PHE A 15 -20.38 9.83 -21.46
N THR A 16 -20.22 8.83 -22.30
CA THR A 16 -20.88 7.53 -22.15
C THR A 16 -20.41 6.87 -20.85
N PHE A 17 -19.10 6.80 -20.64
CA PHE A 17 -18.52 6.24 -19.43
C PHE A 17 -19.02 6.96 -18.16
N HIS A 18 -18.99 8.30 -18.14
CA HIS A 18 -19.48 9.09 -17.02
C HIS A 18 -20.95 8.78 -16.72
N LYS A 19 -21.80 8.77 -17.75
CA LYS A 19 -23.22 8.50 -17.62
C LYS A 19 -23.52 7.08 -17.11
N GLU A 20 -22.69 6.11 -17.47
CA GLU A 20 -22.88 4.70 -17.14
C GLU A 20 -22.26 4.29 -15.82
N GLN A 21 -21.12 4.92 -15.45
CA GLN A 21 -20.30 4.49 -14.33
C GLN A 21 -20.41 5.40 -13.09
N TYR A 22 -21.03 6.57 -13.21
CA TYR A 22 -21.22 7.49 -12.09
C TYR A 22 -22.72 7.62 -11.74
N GLY A 23 -23.03 7.57 -10.46
CA GLY A 23 -24.40 7.75 -9.95
C GLY A 23 -24.41 7.99 -8.45
N LEU A 24 -25.45 8.65 -7.94
CA LEU A 24 -25.56 9.02 -6.53
C LEU A 24 -25.59 7.81 -5.58
N GLY A 25 -26.07 6.65 -6.05
CA GLY A 25 -26.16 5.44 -5.24
C GLY A 25 -24.80 4.88 -4.79
N SER A 26 -23.69 5.26 -5.46
CA SER A 26 -22.34 4.78 -5.14
C SER A 26 -21.42 5.87 -4.54
N ILE A 27 -21.91 7.12 -4.43
CA ILE A 27 -21.09 8.23 -3.91
C ILE A 27 -21.11 8.22 -2.39
N LYS A 28 -19.94 8.34 -1.80
CA LYS A 28 -19.75 8.62 -0.37
C LYS A 28 -19.07 9.98 -0.22
N ILE A 29 -19.60 10.81 0.64
CA ILE A 29 -19.08 12.16 0.88
C ILE A 29 -18.88 12.33 2.37
N ALA A 30 -17.70 12.83 2.75
CA ALA A 30 -17.39 13.17 4.14
C ALA A 30 -16.98 14.63 4.24
N ALA A 31 -17.41 15.27 5.32
CA ALA A 31 -17.02 16.62 5.65
C ALA A 31 -16.55 16.71 7.10
N ALA A 32 -15.61 17.60 7.37
CA ALA A 32 -15.18 17.98 8.70
C ALA A 32 -14.91 19.48 8.72
N GLY A 33 -15.47 20.20 9.70
CA GLY A 33 -15.31 21.66 9.83
C GLY A 33 -16.51 22.29 10.53
N ASP A 34 -16.56 23.62 10.47
CA ASP A 34 -17.68 24.39 11.03
C ASP A 34 -18.85 24.42 10.04
N VAL A 35 -19.52 23.29 9.92
CA VAL A 35 -20.68 23.10 9.06
C VAL A 35 -21.71 22.21 9.76
N SER A 36 -22.99 22.63 9.75
CA SER A 36 -24.06 21.78 10.27
C SER A 36 -24.38 20.64 9.28
N PRO A 37 -24.81 19.48 9.77
CA PRO A 37 -25.26 18.39 8.87
C PRO A 37 -26.39 18.83 7.91
N ALA A 38 -27.28 19.72 8.34
CA ALA A 38 -28.38 20.21 7.53
C ALA A 38 -27.89 21.10 6.38
N ASP A 39 -27.00 22.04 6.67
CA ASP A 39 -26.40 22.92 5.65
C ASP A 39 -25.55 22.13 4.68
N PHE A 40 -24.77 21.19 5.17
CA PHE A 40 -23.99 20.30 4.33
C PHE A 40 -24.84 19.50 3.35
N ASN A 41 -25.90 18.84 3.86
CA ASN A 41 -26.82 18.09 3.03
C ASN A 41 -27.52 18.97 2.00
N SER A 42 -27.94 20.19 2.38
CA SER A 42 -28.57 21.16 1.46
C SER A 42 -27.63 21.54 0.31
N GLN A 43 -26.37 21.87 0.63
CA GLN A 43 -25.37 22.22 -0.38
C GLN A 43 -25.04 21.06 -1.33
N ILE A 44 -24.93 19.83 -0.81
CA ILE A 44 -24.73 18.63 -1.65
C ILE A 44 -25.92 18.40 -2.56
N PHE A 45 -27.14 18.48 -2.02
CA PHE A 45 -28.35 18.30 -2.81
C PHE A 45 -28.49 19.37 -3.91
N GLU A 46 -28.17 20.63 -3.62
CA GLU A 46 -28.17 21.71 -4.61
C GLU A 46 -27.14 21.47 -5.72
N ALA A 47 -25.97 20.94 -5.36
CA ALA A 47 -24.84 20.76 -6.31
C ALA A 47 -25.02 19.55 -7.23
N ILE A 48 -25.56 18.43 -6.73
CA ILE A 48 -25.60 17.16 -7.45
C ILE A 48 -26.91 16.38 -7.31
N GLY A 49 -27.94 16.96 -6.66
CA GLY A 49 -29.21 16.27 -6.37
C GLY A 49 -30.05 15.91 -7.61
N ASP A 50 -29.77 16.52 -8.74
CA ASP A 50 -30.38 16.23 -10.04
C ASP A 50 -29.72 15.06 -10.80
N TRP A 51 -28.59 14.53 -10.30
CA TRP A 51 -27.97 13.35 -10.89
C TRP A 51 -28.90 12.14 -10.74
N SER A 52 -28.88 11.27 -11.74
CA SER A 52 -29.66 10.04 -11.67
C SER A 52 -29.20 9.17 -10.50
N ILE A 53 -30.17 8.69 -9.70
CA ILE A 53 -29.91 7.69 -8.68
C ILE A 53 -29.71 6.36 -9.41
N LYS A 54 -28.47 6.04 -9.71
CA LYS A 54 -28.08 4.76 -10.30
C LYS A 54 -27.10 4.10 -9.33
N GLU A 55 -27.45 2.90 -8.91
CA GLU A 55 -26.45 2.04 -8.28
C GLU A 55 -25.53 1.50 -9.37
N VAL A 56 -24.26 1.82 -9.25
CA VAL A 56 -23.23 1.22 -10.10
C VAL A 56 -22.71 -0.02 -9.38
N GLU A 57 -22.87 -1.17 -10.01
CA GLU A 57 -22.32 -2.40 -9.49
C GLU A 57 -20.79 -2.33 -9.56
N ILE A 58 -20.17 -2.24 -8.39
CA ILE A 58 -18.70 -2.32 -8.28
C ILE A 58 -18.32 -3.79 -8.47
N PRO A 59 -17.56 -4.13 -9.53
CA PRO A 59 -17.15 -5.50 -9.74
C PRO A 59 -16.38 -6.01 -8.52
N LYS A 60 -16.84 -7.09 -7.92
CA LYS A 60 -16.08 -7.76 -6.86
C LYS A 60 -14.89 -8.45 -7.51
N LEU A 61 -13.70 -8.14 -7.03
CA LEU A 61 -12.50 -8.88 -7.40
C LEU A 61 -12.61 -10.29 -6.81
N THR A 62 -12.86 -11.26 -7.69
CA THR A 62 -13.00 -12.67 -7.31
C THR A 62 -11.73 -13.47 -7.53
N GLU A 63 -10.77 -12.90 -8.22
CA GLU A 63 -9.49 -13.56 -8.48
C GLU A 63 -8.62 -13.54 -7.23
N LYS A 64 -8.23 -14.74 -6.80
CA LYS A 64 -7.27 -14.89 -5.72
C LYS A 64 -5.83 -14.68 -6.21
N ALA A 65 -4.97 -14.29 -5.29
CA ALA A 65 -3.54 -14.21 -5.54
C ALA A 65 -3.01 -15.54 -6.10
N ARG A 66 -2.13 -15.43 -7.10
CA ARG A 66 -1.42 -16.61 -7.63
C ARG A 66 -0.44 -17.14 -6.58
N GLU A 67 -0.16 -18.44 -6.65
CA GLU A 67 0.90 -19.00 -5.83
C GLU A 67 2.25 -18.30 -6.09
N PRO A 68 3.00 -17.95 -5.04
CA PRO A 68 4.32 -17.34 -5.18
C PRO A 68 5.26 -18.26 -6.00
N LYS A 69 5.98 -17.68 -6.95
CA LYS A 69 6.91 -18.41 -7.83
C LYS A 69 8.23 -17.67 -7.90
N GLU A 70 9.33 -18.41 -7.68
CA GLU A 70 10.67 -17.89 -7.91
C GLU A 70 10.88 -17.51 -9.38
N GLY A 71 11.56 -16.39 -9.60
CA GLY A 71 11.94 -15.96 -10.93
C GLY A 71 12.69 -14.66 -10.91
N SER A 72 13.31 -14.35 -12.06
CA SER A 72 13.95 -13.06 -12.26
C SER A 72 13.87 -12.63 -13.71
N GLU A 73 13.74 -11.33 -13.91
CA GLU A 73 13.74 -10.70 -15.21
C GLU A 73 14.67 -9.47 -15.21
N ILE A 74 15.47 -9.33 -16.26
CA ILE A 74 16.35 -8.18 -16.45
C ILE A 74 15.93 -7.45 -17.72
N ILE A 75 15.49 -6.22 -17.57
CA ILE A 75 15.03 -5.35 -18.66
C ILE A 75 16.10 -4.32 -18.95
N LYS A 76 16.81 -4.50 -20.08
CA LYS A 76 17.83 -3.55 -20.50
C LYS A 76 17.19 -2.32 -21.11
N VAL A 77 17.47 -1.16 -20.52
CA VAL A 77 17.04 0.15 -20.99
C VAL A 77 18.29 1.00 -21.16
N GLN A 78 18.60 1.42 -22.39
CA GLN A 78 19.81 2.20 -22.67
C GLN A 78 19.74 3.61 -22.07
N ASP A 79 20.89 4.18 -21.83
CA ASP A 79 21.09 5.58 -21.41
C ASP A 79 20.37 5.96 -20.11
N LYS A 80 20.22 5.01 -19.19
CA LYS A 80 19.71 5.29 -17.83
C LYS A 80 20.88 5.45 -16.85
N THR A 81 20.78 6.48 -16.03
CA THR A 81 21.76 6.77 -14.97
C THR A 81 21.50 5.96 -13.72
N SER A 82 20.33 5.31 -13.63
CA SER A 82 19.93 4.45 -12.52
C SER A 82 19.31 3.16 -13.05
N SER A 83 19.31 2.15 -12.18
CA SER A 83 18.61 0.87 -12.37
C SER A 83 17.62 0.69 -11.23
N ASP A 84 16.37 0.40 -11.57
CA ASP A 84 15.32 0.15 -10.61
C ASP A 84 15.16 -1.35 -10.36
N LEU A 85 14.97 -1.70 -9.11
CA LEU A 85 14.80 -3.07 -8.61
C LEU A 85 13.42 -3.21 -7.96
N TYR A 86 12.71 -4.26 -8.32
CA TYR A 86 11.54 -4.74 -7.60
C TYR A 86 11.72 -6.22 -7.24
N ILE A 87 11.44 -6.55 -5.98
CA ILE A 87 11.44 -7.93 -5.48
C ILE A 87 10.14 -8.12 -4.73
N GLY A 88 9.41 -9.20 -4.98
CA GLY A 88 8.15 -9.41 -4.25
C GLY A 88 7.50 -10.75 -4.51
N GLN A 89 6.35 -10.92 -3.89
CA GLN A 89 5.48 -12.08 -4.06
C GLN A 89 4.03 -11.75 -3.68
N PRO A 90 3.04 -12.48 -4.20
CA PRO A 90 1.68 -12.47 -3.67
C PRO A 90 1.68 -12.89 -2.20
N ILE A 91 0.77 -12.33 -1.40
CA ILE A 91 0.63 -12.68 0.03
C ILE A 91 -0.68 -13.44 0.32
N GLY A 92 -1.65 -13.44 -0.61
CA GLY A 92 -2.87 -14.23 -0.50
C GLY A 92 -3.85 -13.78 0.58
N ILE A 93 -3.72 -12.54 1.07
CA ILE A 93 -4.64 -11.93 2.03
C ILE A 93 -4.98 -10.50 1.62
N ASP A 94 -6.18 -10.09 1.94
CA ASP A 94 -6.67 -8.72 1.80
C ASP A 94 -6.49 -7.92 3.11
N ARG A 95 -6.96 -6.69 3.09
CA ARG A 95 -6.85 -5.78 4.23
C ARG A 95 -7.74 -6.15 5.42
N GLU A 96 -8.80 -6.92 5.21
CA GLU A 96 -9.75 -7.32 6.24
C GLU A 96 -9.37 -8.66 6.91
N HIS A 97 -8.29 -9.30 6.43
CA HIS A 97 -7.78 -10.53 7.03
C HIS A 97 -7.22 -10.28 8.44
N GLU A 98 -7.47 -11.19 9.36
CA GLU A 98 -7.05 -11.08 10.78
C GLU A 98 -5.54 -10.86 10.97
N ASP A 99 -4.70 -11.47 10.15
CA ASP A 99 -3.24 -11.35 10.20
C ASP A 99 -2.69 -10.10 9.47
N TYR A 100 -3.54 -9.32 8.80
CA TYR A 100 -3.08 -8.23 7.94
C TYR A 100 -2.22 -7.21 8.68
N TYR A 101 -2.66 -6.74 9.84
CA TYR A 101 -1.92 -5.71 10.59
C TYR A 101 -0.61 -6.25 11.19
N ALA A 102 -0.59 -7.52 11.59
CA ALA A 102 0.64 -8.17 12.05
C ALA A 102 1.67 -8.26 10.92
N LEU A 103 1.26 -8.73 9.75
CA LEU A 103 2.12 -8.78 8.56
C LEU A 103 2.56 -7.38 8.11
N MET A 104 1.66 -6.42 8.10
CA MET A 104 1.94 -5.03 7.74
C MET A 104 3.01 -4.41 8.66
N LEU A 105 2.93 -4.64 9.96
CA LEU A 105 3.95 -4.20 10.92
C LEU A 105 5.32 -4.81 10.63
N GLY A 106 5.37 -6.11 10.35
CA GLY A 106 6.60 -6.79 9.98
C GLY A 106 7.26 -6.21 8.73
N ILE A 107 6.46 -5.98 7.69
CA ILE A 107 6.91 -5.39 6.41
C ILE A 107 7.30 -3.92 6.59
N TYR A 108 6.58 -3.17 7.43
CA TYR A 108 6.90 -1.77 7.73
C TYR A 108 8.24 -1.64 8.48
N ILE A 109 8.55 -2.58 9.37
CA ILE A 109 9.85 -2.65 10.05
C ILE A 109 10.98 -2.95 9.06
N LEU A 110 10.73 -3.81 8.07
CA LEU A 110 11.71 -4.11 7.04
C LEU A 110 12.04 -2.89 6.17
N GLY A 111 11.04 -2.16 5.68
CA GLY A 111 11.28 -1.10 4.70
C GLY A 111 10.25 0.03 4.63
N GLY A 112 9.35 0.18 5.60
CA GLY A 112 8.21 1.09 5.52
C GLY A 112 8.53 2.57 5.73
N ASN A 113 9.70 2.93 6.24
CA ASN A 113 10.11 4.32 6.47
C ASN A 113 11.63 4.50 6.54
N PHE A 114 12.10 5.74 6.75
CA PHE A 114 13.53 6.07 6.82
C PHE A 114 14.30 5.37 7.94
N SER A 115 13.65 5.01 9.04
CA SER A 115 14.28 4.26 10.15
C SER A 115 14.04 2.75 10.06
N ALA A 116 13.60 2.23 8.90
CA ALA A 116 13.43 0.80 8.66
C ALA A 116 14.76 0.11 8.29
N ARG A 117 14.82 -1.21 8.44
CA ARG A 117 16.06 -1.99 8.27
C ARG A 117 16.73 -1.76 6.92
N LEU A 118 15.98 -1.80 5.82
CA LEU A 118 16.54 -1.60 4.48
C LEU A 118 17.19 -0.22 4.31
N MET A 119 16.52 0.83 4.78
CA MET A 119 17.07 2.19 4.73
C MET A 119 18.33 2.32 5.58
N GLN A 120 18.29 1.82 6.81
CA GLN A 120 19.41 1.87 7.75
C GLN A 120 20.63 1.07 7.29
N THR A 121 20.43 -0.05 6.57
CA THR A 121 21.50 -0.96 6.19
C THR A 121 21.98 -0.73 4.76
N VAL A 122 21.10 -0.82 3.78
CA VAL A 122 21.47 -0.74 2.36
C VAL A 122 21.81 0.70 1.94
N ARG A 123 21.06 1.69 2.48
CA ARG A 123 21.30 3.10 2.21
C ARG A 123 22.35 3.69 3.16
N ASP A 124 22.04 3.77 4.47
CA ASP A 124 22.83 4.61 5.39
C ASP A 124 24.18 3.97 5.74
N LYS A 125 24.24 2.66 6.04
CA LYS A 125 25.50 1.98 6.39
C LYS A 125 26.35 1.61 5.19
N GLN A 126 25.72 1.14 4.10
CA GLN A 126 26.45 0.63 2.94
C GLN A 126 26.54 1.61 1.77
N GLY A 127 25.76 2.68 1.76
CA GLY A 127 25.76 3.71 0.72
C GLY A 127 25.39 3.21 -0.68
N LEU A 128 24.62 2.11 -0.78
CA LEU A 128 24.36 1.44 -2.07
C LEU A 128 23.19 2.04 -2.84
N THR A 129 22.32 2.80 -2.17
CA THR A 129 21.13 3.37 -2.81
C THR A 129 20.77 4.71 -2.19
N TYR A 130 20.10 5.56 -2.96
CA TYR A 130 19.45 6.76 -2.42
C TYR A 130 18.10 6.44 -1.77
N GLY A 131 17.39 5.42 -2.26
CA GLY A 131 16.10 5.03 -1.75
C GLY A 131 15.81 3.55 -1.96
N ILE A 132 15.33 2.92 -0.91
CA ILE A 132 14.84 1.55 -0.87
C ILE A 132 13.69 1.46 0.12
N GLY A 133 12.67 0.69 -0.20
CA GLY A 133 11.52 0.52 0.67
C GLY A 133 10.83 -0.81 0.50
N SER A 134 9.88 -1.08 1.39
CA SER A 134 9.07 -2.30 1.38
C SER A 134 7.64 -1.98 1.77
N SER A 135 6.67 -2.55 1.07
CA SER A 135 5.24 -2.30 1.30
C SER A 135 4.36 -3.48 0.91
N ILE A 136 3.15 -3.49 1.45
CA ILE A 136 2.02 -4.28 0.94
C ILE A 136 1.21 -3.38 0.01
N SER A 137 0.82 -3.92 -1.12
CA SER A 137 -0.01 -3.24 -2.12
C SER A 137 -1.13 -4.16 -2.63
N GLY A 138 -2.17 -3.57 -3.25
CA GLY A 138 -3.25 -4.33 -3.88
C GLY A 138 -4.21 -5.01 -2.91
N VAL A 139 -4.29 -4.58 -1.66
CA VAL A 139 -5.12 -5.20 -0.59
C VAL A 139 -6.49 -4.55 -0.39
N SER A 140 -6.92 -3.69 -1.31
CA SER A 140 -8.19 -2.96 -1.17
C SER A 140 -9.34 -3.70 -1.83
N PHE A 141 -10.56 -3.52 -1.29
CA PHE A 141 -11.81 -4.00 -1.88
C PHE A 141 -11.89 -5.53 -2.10
N GLY A 142 -11.32 -6.30 -1.15
CA GLY A 142 -11.34 -7.77 -1.18
C GLY A 142 -10.31 -8.39 -2.13
N ALA A 143 -9.38 -7.59 -2.67
CA ALA A 143 -8.28 -8.12 -3.45
C ALA A 143 -7.18 -8.68 -2.55
N ASP A 144 -6.72 -9.88 -2.88
CA ASP A 144 -5.52 -10.46 -2.27
C ASP A 144 -4.28 -9.66 -2.72
N GLY A 145 -3.54 -9.16 -1.77
CA GLY A 145 -2.42 -8.26 -2.05
C GLY A 145 -1.11 -8.95 -2.40
N TYR A 146 -0.12 -8.13 -2.60
CA TYR A 146 1.27 -8.56 -2.76
C TYR A 146 2.20 -7.72 -1.88
N TRP A 147 3.27 -8.35 -1.43
CA TRP A 147 4.40 -7.70 -0.80
C TRP A 147 5.47 -7.39 -1.83
N ASN A 148 6.05 -6.20 -1.76
CA ASN A 148 7.19 -5.83 -2.58
C ASN A 148 8.26 -5.07 -1.81
N ILE A 149 9.49 -5.16 -2.33
CA ILE A 149 10.60 -4.26 -2.06
C ILE A 149 10.88 -3.52 -3.37
N TRP A 150 11.13 -2.23 -3.29
CA TRP A 150 11.60 -1.42 -4.39
C TRP A 150 12.93 -0.73 -3.99
N GLY A 151 13.79 -0.49 -4.95
CA GLY A 151 15.02 0.25 -4.73
C GLY A 151 15.62 0.76 -6.02
N THR A 152 16.33 1.90 -5.97
CA THR A 152 17.00 2.51 -7.11
C THR A 152 18.50 2.55 -6.85
N PHE A 153 19.28 2.01 -7.77
CA PHE A 153 20.73 1.83 -7.66
C PHE A 153 21.45 2.41 -8.85
N SER A 154 22.73 2.82 -8.69
CA SER A 154 23.59 3.02 -9.85
C SER A 154 23.83 1.68 -10.55
N PRO A 155 23.93 1.65 -11.89
CA PRO A 155 24.11 0.41 -12.66
C PRO A 155 25.30 -0.43 -12.20
N ASP A 156 26.42 0.20 -11.87
CA ASP A 156 27.68 -0.42 -11.43
C ASP A 156 27.62 -1.13 -10.07
N ILE A 157 26.67 -0.72 -9.21
CA ILE A 157 26.49 -1.30 -7.87
C ILE A 157 25.19 -2.09 -7.70
N LEU A 158 24.36 -2.21 -8.73
CA LEU A 158 23.07 -2.90 -8.66
C LEU A 158 23.21 -4.33 -8.09
N LYS A 159 24.16 -5.10 -8.59
CA LYS A 159 24.41 -6.48 -8.11
C LYS A 159 24.66 -6.52 -6.59
N LYS A 160 25.50 -5.64 -6.11
CA LYS A 160 25.81 -5.52 -4.67
C LYS A 160 24.55 -5.06 -3.87
N GLY A 161 23.75 -4.17 -4.46
CA GLY A 161 22.49 -3.73 -3.88
C GLY A 161 21.46 -4.86 -3.75
N ILE A 162 21.35 -5.72 -4.77
CA ILE A 162 20.51 -6.91 -4.75
C ILE A 162 20.95 -7.88 -3.65
N GLU A 163 22.27 -8.16 -3.57
CA GLU A 163 22.84 -9.07 -2.56
C GLU A 163 22.55 -8.54 -1.14
N ALA A 164 22.82 -7.26 -0.89
CA ALA A 164 22.55 -6.62 0.41
C ALA A 164 21.06 -6.62 0.76
N THR A 165 20.19 -6.40 -0.22
CA THR A 165 18.73 -6.44 -0.01
C THR A 165 18.26 -7.85 0.37
N LYS A 166 18.71 -8.88 -0.34
CA LYS A 166 18.40 -10.28 -0.05
C LYS A 166 18.91 -10.69 1.33
N GLU A 167 20.11 -10.32 1.70
CA GLU A 167 20.65 -10.56 3.05
C GLU A 167 19.76 -9.99 4.15
N GLN A 168 19.24 -8.77 3.97
CA GLN A 168 18.32 -8.17 4.94
C GLN A 168 16.96 -8.88 5.00
N VAL A 169 16.45 -9.35 3.86
CA VAL A 169 15.23 -10.17 3.82
C VAL A 169 15.45 -11.50 4.56
N ASP A 170 16.57 -12.16 4.34
CA ASP A 170 16.91 -13.42 4.99
C ASP A 170 17.07 -13.26 6.51
N LEU A 171 17.74 -12.20 6.95
CA LEU A 171 17.88 -11.87 8.36
C LEU A 171 16.52 -11.59 9.01
N TRP A 172 15.71 -10.77 8.36
CA TRP A 172 14.35 -10.42 8.82
C TRP A 172 13.45 -11.65 8.90
N PHE A 173 13.46 -12.49 7.86
CA PHE A 173 12.67 -13.71 7.83
C PHE A 173 13.15 -14.71 8.89
N ASN A 174 14.45 -15.01 8.96
CA ASN A 174 14.97 -16.10 9.82
C ASN A 174 15.03 -15.74 11.29
N LYS A 175 15.40 -14.50 11.62
CA LYS A 175 15.56 -14.03 13.01
C LYS A 175 14.32 -13.28 13.54
N GLY A 176 13.40 -12.89 12.64
CA GLY A 176 12.25 -12.08 13.00
C GLY A 176 12.61 -10.61 13.26
N ILE A 177 11.65 -9.91 13.84
CA ILE A 177 11.80 -8.55 14.37
C ILE A 177 12.05 -8.59 15.88
N THR A 178 12.51 -7.49 16.45
CA THR A 178 12.73 -7.35 17.90
C THR A 178 11.60 -6.56 18.55
N GLU A 179 11.50 -6.64 19.89
CA GLU A 179 10.52 -5.86 20.67
C GLU A 179 10.76 -4.36 20.53
N ASP A 180 12.01 -3.93 20.53
CA ASP A 180 12.38 -2.51 20.35
C ASP A 180 11.92 -1.97 18.98
N GLU A 181 12.12 -2.75 17.92
CA GLU A 181 11.65 -2.38 16.58
C GLU A 181 10.12 -2.30 16.54
N LEU A 182 9.43 -3.28 17.12
CA LEU A 182 7.97 -3.31 17.16
C LEU A 182 7.41 -2.10 17.90
N SER A 183 7.90 -1.85 19.12
CA SER A 183 7.48 -0.71 19.96
C SER A 183 7.71 0.63 19.26
N ALA A 184 8.90 0.83 18.66
CA ALA A 184 9.21 2.05 17.92
C ALA A 184 8.27 2.26 16.72
N LYS A 185 7.92 1.19 15.98
CA LYS A 185 7.04 1.31 14.81
C LYS A 185 5.57 1.46 15.15
N LYS A 186 5.09 0.83 16.22
CA LYS A 186 3.75 1.10 16.76
C LYS A 186 3.59 2.57 17.10
N THR A 187 4.55 3.14 17.83
CA THR A 187 4.58 4.58 18.16
C THR A 187 4.58 5.45 16.90
N THR A 188 5.39 5.11 15.90
CA THR A 188 5.46 5.85 14.64
C THR A 188 4.13 5.81 13.88
N ILE A 189 3.53 4.64 13.73
CA ILE A 189 2.27 4.46 12.98
C ILE A 189 1.13 5.16 13.70
N SER A 190 0.97 4.94 15.00
CA SER A 190 -0.08 5.57 15.80
C SER A 190 0.07 7.09 15.85
N GLY A 191 1.30 7.59 15.96
CA GLY A 191 1.59 9.03 15.91
C GLY A 191 1.27 9.64 14.55
N SER A 192 1.74 9.04 13.46
CA SER A 192 1.45 9.49 12.10
C SER A 192 -0.04 9.46 11.78
N TYR A 193 -0.75 8.45 12.27
CA TYR A 193 -2.20 8.36 12.12
C TYR A 193 -2.91 9.54 12.79
N LYS A 194 -2.56 9.87 14.04
CA LYS A 194 -3.12 11.02 14.75
C LYS A 194 -2.80 12.34 14.06
N VAL A 195 -1.55 12.55 13.66
CA VAL A 195 -1.12 13.76 12.94
C VAL A 195 -1.84 13.89 11.59
N SER A 196 -2.16 12.78 10.92
CA SER A 196 -2.90 12.83 9.64
C SER A 196 -4.33 13.38 9.77
N MET A 197 -4.86 13.50 10.99
CA MET A 197 -6.21 13.99 11.30
C MET A 197 -6.22 15.36 12.00
N ASP A 198 -5.09 16.04 12.14
CA ASP A 198 -5.04 17.33 12.83
C ASP A 198 -5.62 18.48 12.00
N SER A 199 -5.81 18.31 10.70
CA SER A 199 -6.53 19.21 9.82
C SER A 199 -7.93 18.71 9.48
N THR A 200 -8.85 19.64 9.18
CA THR A 200 -10.22 19.29 8.73
C THR A 200 -10.20 18.41 7.48
N ALA A 201 -9.32 18.71 6.53
CA ALA A 201 -9.14 17.91 5.31
C ALA A 201 -8.64 16.48 5.64
N GLY A 202 -7.66 16.35 6.54
CA GLY A 202 -7.14 15.05 6.97
C GLY A 202 -8.19 14.22 7.69
N LEU A 203 -8.98 14.85 8.57
CA LEU A 203 -10.09 14.20 9.27
C LEU A 203 -11.18 13.74 8.28
N ALA A 204 -11.61 14.61 7.36
CA ALA A 204 -12.59 14.24 6.34
C ALA A 204 -12.12 13.08 5.46
N ALA A 205 -10.85 13.09 5.04
CA ALA A 205 -10.26 12.00 4.26
C ALA A 205 -10.24 10.67 5.03
N LYS A 206 -9.98 10.69 6.34
CA LYS A 206 -10.03 9.47 7.17
C LYS A 206 -11.45 8.95 7.36
N ILE A 207 -12.41 9.84 7.59
CA ILE A 207 -13.83 9.49 7.67
C ILE A 207 -14.29 8.84 6.37
N LEU A 208 -13.97 9.45 5.23
CA LEU A 208 -14.31 8.93 3.91
C LEU A 208 -13.68 7.54 3.68
N SER A 209 -12.39 7.40 3.93
CA SER A 209 -11.70 6.12 3.78
C SER A 209 -12.29 5.01 4.67
N ASN A 210 -12.68 5.33 5.91
CA ASN A 210 -13.36 4.36 6.77
C ASN A 210 -14.73 3.98 6.20
N ALA A 211 -15.51 4.95 5.75
CA ALA A 211 -16.81 4.68 5.14
C ALA A 211 -16.71 3.85 3.85
N GLU A 212 -15.68 4.06 3.03
CA GLU A 212 -15.41 3.25 1.83
C GLU A 212 -15.17 1.77 2.16
N HIS A 213 -14.52 1.50 3.29
CA HIS A 213 -14.24 0.14 3.77
C HIS A 213 -15.35 -0.41 4.71
N GLY A 214 -16.52 0.26 4.78
CA GLY A 214 -17.62 -0.18 5.62
C GLY A 214 -17.35 -0.09 7.13
N ARG A 215 -16.41 0.77 7.55
CA ARG A 215 -16.03 0.95 8.95
C ARG A 215 -16.80 2.12 9.57
N GLU A 216 -17.19 1.94 10.81
CA GLU A 216 -17.85 2.97 11.60
C GLU A 216 -16.88 4.09 12.00
N LEU A 217 -17.42 5.23 12.42
CA LEU A 217 -16.65 6.37 12.86
C LEU A 217 -15.75 6.05 14.07
N SER A 218 -16.19 5.14 14.95
CA SER A 218 -15.41 4.63 16.10
C SER A 218 -14.05 4.05 15.71
N TYR A 219 -13.90 3.60 14.47
CA TYR A 219 -12.63 3.06 13.97
C TYR A 219 -11.49 4.09 13.99
N LEU A 220 -11.80 5.39 14.00
CA LEU A 220 -10.79 6.43 14.20
C LEU A 220 -10.03 6.26 15.53
N ASP A 221 -10.73 5.83 16.59
CA ASP A 221 -10.15 5.58 17.92
C ASP A 221 -9.70 4.13 18.12
N GLU A 222 -10.24 3.21 17.35
CA GLU A 222 -9.94 1.77 17.44
C GLU A 222 -8.62 1.42 16.76
N TYR A 223 -8.33 2.02 15.60
CA TYR A 223 -7.14 1.69 14.81
C TYR A 223 -5.83 1.79 15.60
N PRO A 224 -5.55 2.87 16.36
CA PRO A 224 -4.34 2.92 17.19
C PRO A 224 -4.30 1.80 18.25
N LYS A 225 -5.45 1.42 18.83
CA LYS A 225 -5.53 0.34 19.83
C LYS A 225 -5.27 -1.03 19.19
N ILE A 226 -5.77 -1.25 17.96
CA ILE A 226 -5.47 -2.46 17.17
C ILE A 226 -3.97 -2.57 16.95
N ILE A 227 -3.32 -1.51 16.46
CA ILE A 227 -1.86 -1.51 16.24
C ILE A 227 -1.11 -1.77 17.55
N GLU A 228 -1.52 -1.15 18.64
CA GLU A 228 -0.86 -1.31 19.95
C GLU A 228 -1.01 -2.71 20.52
N SER A 229 -2.13 -3.39 20.30
CA SER A 229 -2.40 -4.73 20.85
C SER A 229 -1.59 -5.85 20.20
N ILE A 230 -1.05 -5.67 18.98
CA ILE A 230 -0.35 -6.72 18.24
C ILE A 230 0.97 -7.08 18.93
N SER A 231 1.16 -8.34 19.24
CA SER A 231 2.36 -8.84 19.90
C SER A 231 3.51 -9.14 18.93
N LEU A 232 4.73 -9.23 19.48
CA LEU A 232 5.93 -9.66 18.73
C LEU A 232 5.73 -11.06 18.11
N SER A 233 5.08 -11.96 18.83
CA SER A 233 4.80 -13.31 18.37
C SER A 233 3.89 -13.33 17.15
N GLU A 234 2.82 -12.53 17.16
CA GLU A 234 1.89 -12.43 16.02
C GLU A 234 2.59 -11.89 14.78
N VAL A 235 3.42 -10.84 14.91
CA VAL A 235 4.17 -10.29 13.79
C VAL A 235 5.14 -11.33 13.21
N ASN A 236 5.94 -11.98 14.05
CA ASN A 236 6.91 -12.97 13.60
C ASN A 236 6.23 -14.22 12.99
N SER A 237 5.06 -14.60 13.51
CA SER A 237 4.25 -15.69 12.95
C SER A 237 3.66 -15.31 11.59
N ALA A 238 3.14 -14.10 11.43
CA ALA A 238 2.61 -13.61 10.16
C ALA A 238 3.70 -13.54 9.07
N ILE A 239 4.90 -13.04 9.41
CA ILE A 239 6.04 -13.06 8.50
C ILE A 239 6.31 -14.48 7.98
N LYS A 240 6.38 -15.48 8.88
CA LYS A 240 6.63 -16.87 8.52
C LYS A 240 5.51 -17.51 7.71
N LYS A 241 4.27 -17.13 7.98
CA LYS A 241 3.09 -17.70 7.33
C LYS A 241 2.92 -17.22 5.89
N TYR A 242 3.16 -15.92 5.64
CA TYR A 242 2.82 -15.28 4.37
C TYR A 242 4.02 -14.99 3.47
N VAL A 243 5.24 -15.05 3.98
CA VAL A 243 6.45 -14.78 3.19
C VAL A 243 7.26 -16.03 3.01
N ASN A 244 7.71 -16.28 1.76
CA ASN A 244 8.64 -17.35 1.43
C ASN A 244 9.83 -16.76 0.65
N PRO A 245 10.99 -16.54 1.28
CA PRO A 245 12.16 -15.95 0.62
C PRO A 245 12.68 -16.76 -0.58
N ASN A 246 12.35 -18.05 -0.66
CA ASN A 246 12.73 -18.91 -1.78
C ASN A 246 11.77 -18.83 -2.98
N LYS A 247 10.70 -18.04 -2.87
CA LYS A 247 9.69 -17.87 -3.93
C LYS A 247 9.51 -16.39 -4.29
N LEU A 248 10.58 -15.64 -4.27
CA LEU A 248 10.55 -14.22 -4.67
C LEU A 248 10.72 -14.08 -6.17
N TYR A 249 9.94 -13.19 -6.77
CA TYR A 249 10.14 -12.73 -8.14
C TYR A 249 10.88 -11.39 -8.14
N MET A 250 11.92 -11.30 -8.94
CA MET A 250 12.76 -10.11 -9.03
C MET A 250 12.71 -9.54 -10.45
N VAL A 251 12.52 -8.24 -10.54
CA VAL A 251 12.66 -7.50 -11.80
C VAL A 251 13.68 -6.37 -11.61
N ALA A 252 14.64 -6.29 -12.50
CA ALA A 252 15.56 -5.18 -12.54
C ALA A 252 15.52 -4.52 -13.93
N ALA A 253 15.43 -3.19 -13.98
CA ALA A 253 15.35 -2.43 -15.21
C ALA A 253 16.34 -1.26 -15.21
N GLY A 254 17.08 -1.08 -16.29
CA GLY A 254 18.06 0.01 -16.44
C GLY A 254 19.16 -0.29 -17.41
N THR A 255 20.23 0.52 -17.38
CA THR A 255 21.46 0.28 -18.14
C THR A 255 22.27 -0.80 -17.40
N LEU A 256 22.19 -2.05 -17.91
CA LEU A 256 22.69 -3.27 -17.27
C LEU A 256 23.64 -4.04 -18.18
#